data_4e4bb09829fc2d0cee516ee298c42c4e
#
_entry.id   4e4bb09829fc2d0cee516ee298c42c4e
#
_cell.length_a   1.000
_cell.length_b   1.000
_cell.length_c   1.000
_cell.angle_alpha   90.00
_cell.angle_beta   90.00
_cell.angle_gamma   90.00
#
_symmetry.space_group_name_H-M   'P 1'
#
loop_
_entity.id
_entity.type
_entity.pdbx_description
1 polymer ?
#
loop_
_entity_poly.entity_id
_entity_poly.type
_entity_poly.pdbx_seq_one_letter_code
_entity_poly.pdbx_strand_id
1 'polypeptide(L)'
;MKNGLSVLLAGVMATSLFGCSSNEPKEQVKLTIAAAASLENAFEDELIPMFEKEYPNVTIEGVYDSSGKLQLQIEKGLDADVFFSAATTQMNALKDEDLVDADSISNVLENKLVLIKGKDSTTTVTGFDNIKDASIIAIGDPEVVPAGSYAKE
;
A
#
# COMPACT_ATOMS: atom_id res chain seq x y z
N MET A 1 2.37 -85.92 -29.60
CA MET A 1 3.76 -85.44 -29.89
C MET A 1 3.76 -83.91 -29.90
N LYS A 2 4.67 -83.36 -29.19
CA LYS A 2 5.07 -81.95 -29.08
C LYS A 2 4.47 -81.14 -27.93
N ASN A 3 5.35 -81.02 -26.94
CA ASN A 3 5.29 -80.19 -25.72
C ASN A 3 5.31 -78.70 -26.05
N GLY A 4 4.46 -77.95 -25.40
CA GLY A 4 4.52 -76.49 -25.38
C GLY A 4 4.80 -76.03 -23.95
N LEU A 5 6.00 -75.54 -23.76
CA LEU A 5 6.55 -75.01 -22.50
C LEU A 5 5.94 -73.66 -22.18
N SER A 6 5.14 -73.52 -21.09
CA SER A 6 4.60 -72.28 -20.59
C SER A 6 5.63 -71.60 -19.69
N VAL A 7 6.18 -70.50 -20.15
CA VAL A 7 7.01 -69.59 -19.33
C VAL A 7 6.13 -68.59 -18.68
N LEU A 8 5.99 -68.65 -17.34
CA LEU A 8 5.37 -67.68 -16.50
C LEU A 8 6.37 -66.51 -16.29
N LEU A 9 6.10 -65.37 -16.90
CA LEU A 9 6.85 -64.16 -16.66
C LEU A 9 6.15 -63.38 -15.54
N ALA A 10 6.72 -63.43 -14.33
CA ALA A 10 6.27 -62.61 -13.19
C ALA A 10 6.77 -61.17 -13.38
N GLY A 11 5.88 -60.26 -13.80
CA GLY A 11 6.16 -58.84 -13.89
C GLY A 11 6.07 -58.20 -12.52
N VAL A 12 7.19 -57.76 -11.98
CA VAL A 12 7.27 -56.90 -10.79
C VAL A 12 6.87 -55.49 -11.21
N MET A 13 5.64 -55.05 -10.87
CA MET A 13 5.23 -53.67 -10.96
C MET A 13 5.88 -52.89 -9.82
N ALA A 14 6.97 -52.19 -10.10
CA ALA A 14 7.51 -51.15 -9.25
C ALA A 14 6.65 -49.90 -9.43
N THR A 15 5.71 -49.64 -8.51
CA THR A 15 4.98 -48.38 -8.40
C THR A 15 5.92 -47.35 -7.82
N SER A 16 6.60 -46.60 -8.70
CA SER A 16 7.29 -45.35 -8.33
C SER A 16 6.25 -44.29 -7.97
N LEU A 17 6.06 -44.09 -6.69
CA LEU A 17 5.36 -42.91 -6.14
C LEU A 17 6.26 -41.69 -6.41
N PHE A 18 6.14 -41.08 -7.59
CA PHE A 18 6.60 -39.72 -7.81
C PHE A 18 5.62 -38.80 -7.07
N GLY A 19 5.99 -38.44 -5.86
CA GLY A 19 5.38 -37.28 -5.18
C GLY A 19 5.69 -36.04 -6.02
N CYS A 20 4.72 -35.60 -6.81
CA CYS A 20 4.73 -34.27 -7.40
C CYS A 20 4.62 -33.26 -6.25
N SER A 21 5.75 -32.80 -5.74
CA SER A 21 5.83 -31.50 -5.12
C SER A 21 5.65 -30.49 -6.26
N SER A 22 4.44 -30.00 -6.47
CA SER A 22 4.15 -28.93 -7.42
C SER A 22 4.72 -27.63 -6.87
N ASN A 23 6.02 -27.41 -7.00
CA ASN A 23 6.64 -26.10 -6.99
C ASN A 23 6.40 -25.49 -8.38
N GLU A 24 5.15 -25.17 -8.70
CA GLU A 24 4.91 -24.27 -9.82
C GLU A 24 5.52 -22.91 -9.43
N PRO A 25 6.38 -22.34 -10.28
CA PRO A 25 6.88 -20.99 -10.03
C PRO A 25 5.68 -20.05 -9.95
N LYS A 26 5.51 -19.40 -8.80
CA LYS A 26 4.46 -18.39 -8.64
C LYS A 26 4.67 -17.31 -9.69
N GLU A 27 3.60 -16.89 -10.34
CA GLU A 27 3.61 -15.79 -11.29
C GLU A 27 4.18 -14.52 -10.63
N GLN A 28 5.02 -13.79 -11.36
CA GLN A 28 5.55 -12.51 -10.89
C GLN A 28 4.43 -11.48 -10.95
N VAL A 29 4.16 -10.83 -9.84
CA VAL A 29 3.13 -9.81 -9.69
C VAL A 29 3.80 -8.48 -9.39
N LYS A 30 3.40 -7.42 -10.09
CA LYS A 30 3.78 -6.06 -9.79
C LYS A 30 2.55 -5.34 -9.23
N LEU A 31 2.69 -4.70 -8.07
CA LEU A 31 1.65 -3.88 -7.46
C LEU A 31 2.12 -2.43 -7.38
N THR A 32 1.22 -1.51 -7.68
CA THR A 32 1.42 -0.07 -7.53
C THR A 32 0.65 0.42 -6.31
N ILE A 33 1.35 1.02 -5.36
CA ILE A 33 0.76 1.64 -4.16
C ILE A 33 0.82 3.16 -4.32
N ALA A 34 -0.32 3.82 -4.38
CA ALA A 34 -0.43 5.27 -4.24
C ALA A 34 -0.62 5.62 -2.77
N ALA A 35 0.30 6.31 -2.14
CA ALA A 35 0.24 6.61 -0.70
C ALA A 35 0.55 8.06 -0.38
N ALA A 36 -0.13 8.60 0.63
CA ALA A 36 0.16 9.94 1.13
C ALA A 36 1.65 10.07 1.46
N ALA A 37 2.29 11.18 1.05
CA ALA A 37 3.73 11.42 1.16
C ALA A 37 4.29 11.22 2.60
N SER A 38 3.47 11.41 3.64
CA SER A 38 3.87 11.15 5.02
C SER A 38 4.17 9.68 5.33
N LEU A 39 3.76 8.76 4.47
CA LEU A 39 3.96 7.31 4.59
C LEU A 39 5.20 6.82 3.83
N GLU A 40 5.79 7.63 2.96
CA GLU A 40 6.89 7.24 2.05
C GLU A 40 8.02 6.51 2.79
N ASN A 41 8.60 7.12 3.83
CA ASN A 41 9.71 6.50 4.56
C ASN A 41 9.30 5.16 5.20
N ALA A 42 8.09 5.06 5.76
CA ALA A 42 7.62 3.82 6.37
C ALA A 42 7.44 2.71 5.34
N PHE A 43 6.94 3.05 4.15
CA PHE A 43 6.78 2.08 3.06
C PHE A 43 8.11 1.67 2.47
N GLU A 44 8.95 2.61 2.06
CA GLU A 44 10.21 2.34 1.36
C GLU A 44 11.26 1.68 2.26
N ASP A 45 11.41 2.15 3.51
CA ASP A 45 12.45 1.67 4.39
C ASP A 45 12.08 0.36 5.10
N GLU A 46 10.78 0.08 5.31
CA GLU A 46 10.34 -1.01 6.18
C GLU A 46 9.28 -1.92 5.53
N LEU A 47 8.09 -1.38 5.15
CA LEU A 47 6.93 -2.21 4.83
C LEU A 47 7.10 -2.96 3.51
N ILE A 48 7.57 -2.29 2.45
CA ILE A 48 7.80 -2.92 1.14
C ILE A 48 8.88 -4.00 1.25
N PRO A 49 10.08 -3.74 1.81
CA PRO A 49 11.08 -4.80 1.99
C PRO A 49 10.61 -5.99 2.83
N MET A 50 9.79 -5.76 3.86
CA MET A 50 9.21 -6.83 4.66
C MET A 50 8.23 -7.67 3.85
N PHE A 51 7.36 -7.03 3.08
CA PHE A 51 6.34 -7.71 2.27
C PHE A 51 6.98 -8.52 1.15
N GLU A 52 7.90 -7.94 0.38
CA GLU A 52 8.59 -8.63 -0.72
C GLU A 52 9.45 -9.80 -0.24
N LYS A 53 10.01 -9.71 0.97
CA LYS A 53 10.70 -10.84 1.60
C LYS A 53 9.76 -12.00 1.90
N GLU A 54 8.53 -11.72 2.32
CA GLU A 54 7.52 -12.73 2.61
C GLU A 54 6.89 -13.28 1.32
N TYR A 55 6.72 -12.41 0.32
CA TYR A 55 6.13 -12.72 -0.98
C TYR A 55 7.12 -12.42 -2.13
N PRO A 56 8.15 -13.27 -2.33
CA PRO A 56 9.25 -12.98 -3.26
C PRO A 56 8.85 -12.97 -4.73
N ASN A 57 7.62 -13.33 -5.06
CA ASN A 57 7.04 -13.21 -6.39
C ASN A 57 6.25 -11.91 -6.59
N VAL A 58 6.21 -11.02 -5.59
CA VAL A 58 5.57 -9.72 -5.67
C VAL A 58 6.63 -8.64 -5.64
N THR A 59 6.48 -7.64 -6.51
CA THR A 59 7.27 -6.40 -6.49
C THR A 59 6.32 -5.23 -6.30
N ILE A 60 6.64 -4.33 -5.40
CA ILE A 60 5.81 -3.16 -5.08
C ILE A 60 6.50 -1.90 -5.59
N GLU A 61 5.74 -1.06 -6.28
CA GLU A 61 6.15 0.29 -6.68
C GLU A 61 5.33 1.33 -5.92
N GLY A 62 6.01 2.22 -5.18
CA GLY A 62 5.38 3.31 -4.43
C GLY A 62 5.25 4.58 -5.29
N VAL A 63 4.09 5.23 -5.23
CA VAL A 63 3.83 6.56 -5.78
C VAL A 63 3.39 7.46 -4.64
N TYR A 64 4.18 8.48 -4.32
CA TYR A 64 3.97 9.31 -3.12
C TYR A 64 3.71 10.78 -3.49
N ASP A 65 2.61 11.33 -2.99
CA ASP A 65 2.29 12.77 -3.06
C ASP A 65 1.23 13.11 -2.00
N SER A 66 0.72 14.33 -1.98
CA SER A 66 -0.46 14.66 -1.17
C SER A 66 -1.68 13.85 -1.65
N SER A 67 -2.55 13.47 -0.72
CA SER A 67 -3.71 12.62 -1.05
C SER A 67 -4.61 13.23 -2.13
N GLY A 68 -4.77 14.57 -2.15
CA GLY A 68 -5.55 15.24 -3.19
C GLY A 68 -4.90 15.16 -4.58
N LYS A 69 -3.57 15.23 -4.66
CA LYS A 69 -2.89 15.05 -5.95
C LYS A 69 -2.94 13.61 -6.43
N LEU A 70 -2.81 12.63 -5.52
CA LEU A 70 -2.96 11.21 -5.86
C LEU A 70 -4.38 10.90 -6.32
N GLN A 71 -5.41 11.45 -5.65
CA GLN A 71 -6.79 11.38 -6.12
C GLN A 71 -6.90 11.85 -7.57
N LEU A 72 -6.43 13.06 -7.89
CA LEU A 72 -6.43 13.60 -9.24
C LEU A 72 -5.66 12.77 -10.26
N GLN A 73 -4.59 12.09 -9.85
CA GLN A 73 -3.83 11.19 -10.72
C GLN A 73 -4.63 9.91 -11.00
N ILE A 74 -5.30 9.34 -10.00
CA ILE A 74 -6.16 8.17 -10.15
C ILE A 74 -7.33 8.49 -11.07
N GLU A 75 -8.01 9.62 -10.88
CA GLU A 75 -9.07 10.13 -11.77
C GLU A 75 -8.60 10.31 -13.22
N LYS A 76 -7.31 10.58 -13.42
CA LYS A 76 -6.68 10.72 -14.75
C LYS A 76 -6.08 9.42 -15.30
N GLY A 77 -6.27 8.30 -14.59
CA GLY A 77 -5.87 6.99 -15.06
C GLY A 77 -4.55 6.46 -14.51
N LEU A 78 -4.07 6.97 -13.35
CA LEU A 78 -3.02 6.27 -12.62
C LEU A 78 -3.55 4.90 -12.21
N ASP A 79 -2.90 3.85 -12.72
CA ASP A 79 -3.22 2.47 -12.41
C ASP A 79 -2.57 2.09 -11.06
N ALA A 80 -3.32 2.34 -9.98
CA ALA A 80 -2.89 2.04 -8.62
C ALA A 80 -3.75 0.89 -8.07
N ASP A 81 -3.09 -0.17 -7.60
CA ASP A 81 -3.75 -1.33 -6.99
C ASP A 81 -4.23 -1.03 -5.57
N VAL A 82 -3.52 -0.14 -4.87
CA VAL A 82 -3.85 0.25 -3.49
C VAL A 82 -3.67 1.75 -3.31
N PHE A 83 -4.63 2.40 -2.65
CA PHE A 83 -4.56 3.81 -2.30
C PHE A 83 -4.60 4.03 -0.78
N PHE A 84 -3.57 4.68 -0.24
CA PHE A 84 -3.49 5.10 1.16
C PHE A 84 -3.69 6.62 1.26
N SER A 85 -4.91 7.03 1.57
CA SER A 85 -5.25 8.44 1.78
C SER A 85 -5.04 8.86 3.23
N ALA A 86 -4.50 10.07 3.44
CA ALA A 86 -4.41 10.69 4.76
C ALA A 86 -5.73 11.34 5.22
N ALA A 87 -6.75 11.35 4.38
CA ALA A 87 -8.08 11.85 4.73
C ALA A 87 -9.18 11.05 4.04
N THR A 88 -10.31 10.93 4.71
CA THR A 88 -11.49 10.22 4.18
C THR A 88 -12.15 10.94 3.00
N THR A 89 -11.97 12.26 2.90
CA THR A 89 -12.53 13.08 1.80
C THR A 89 -12.08 12.57 0.43
N GLN A 90 -10.77 12.35 0.23
CA GLN A 90 -10.23 11.89 -1.04
C GLN A 90 -10.62 10.45 -1.36
N MET A 91 -10.66 9.60 -0.33
CA MET A 91 -11.14 8.23 -0.47
C MET A 91 -12.62 8.19 -0.87
N ASN A 92 -13.45 9.01 -0.23
CA ASN A 92 -14.88 9.09 -0.56
C ASN A 92 -15.11 9.64 -1.98
N ALA A 93 -14.32 10.61 -2.42
CA ALA A 93 -14.42 11.14 -3.79
C ALA A 93 -14.18 10.01 -4.83
N LEU A 94 -13.11 9.23 -4.68
CA LEU A 94 -12.83 8.11 -5.58
C LEU A 94 -13.90 7.01 -5.49
N LYS A 95 -14.45 6.76 -4.30
CA LYS A 95 -15.57 5.83 -4.12
C LYS A 95 -16.82 6.29 -4.85
N ASP A 96 -17.15 7.57 -4.76
CA ASP A 96 -18.36 8.15 -5.37
C ASP A 96 -18.26 8.15 -6.92
N GLU A 97 -17.04 8.01 -7.47
CA GLU A 97 -16.75 7.85 -8.89
C GLU A 97 -16.52 6.39 -9.32
N ASP A 98 -16.78 5.42 -8.42
CA ASP A 98 -16.54 3.98 -8.67
C ASP A 98 -15.07 3.64 -9.05
N LEU A 99 -14.10 4.44 -8.60
CA LEU A 99 -12.68 4.24 -8.87
C LEU A 99 -11.95 3.42 -7.78
N VAL A 100 -12.64 3.10 -6.68
CA VAL A 100 -12.20 2.17 -5.65
C VAL A 100 -13.33 1.24 -5.25
N ASP A 101 -13.01 0.01 -4.90
CA ASP A 101 -13.98 -0.94 -4.36
C ASP A 101 -14.42 -0.48 -2.96
N ALA A 102 -15.70 -0.08 -2.83
CA ALA A 102 -16.26 0.44 -1.59
C ALA A 102 -16.15 -0.54 -0.42
N ASP A 103 -16.23 -1.85 -0.68
CA ASP A 103 -16.17 -2.89 0.33
C ASP A 103 -14.74 -3.13 0.84
N SER A 104 -13.73 -2.68 0.08
CA SER A 104 -12.32 -2.78 0.45
C SER A 104 -11.83 -1.63 1.34
N ILE A 105 -12.61 -0.55 1.49
CA ILE A 105 -12.20 0.64 2.24
C ILE A 105 -12.16 0.35 3.74
N SER A 106 -11.00 0.60 4.36
CA SER A 106 -10.83 0.45 5.81
C SER A 106 -9.98 1.58 6.41
N ASN A 107 -10.30 1.96 7.65
CA ASN A 107 -9.49 2.89 8.42
C ASN A 107 -8.38 2.12 9.13
N VAL A 108 -7.15 2.24 8.68
CA VAL A 108 -5.99 1.49 9.20
C VAL A 108 -5.14 2.28 10.17
N LEU A 109 -5.15 3.63 10.09
CA LEU A 109 -4.34 4.52 10.91
C LEU A 109 -5.14 5.76 11.33
N GLU A 110 -4.80 6.31 12.48
CA GLU A 110 -5.26 7.62 12.95
C GLU A 110 -4.09 8.59 12.99
N ASN A 111 -4.31 9.83 12.53
CA ASN A 111 -3.33 10.90 12.63
C ASN A 111 -3.88 12.07 13.43
N LYS A 112 -2.99 12.92 13.99
CA LYS A 112 -3.34 14.13 14.74
C LYS A 112 -2.52 15.30 14.25
N LEU A 113 -3.16 16.46 14.14
CA LEU A 113 -2.45 17.70 13.90
C LEU A 113 -1.63 18.07 15.12
N VAL A 114 -0.41 18.56 14.88
CA VAL A 114 0.48 19.09 15.88
C VAL A 114 0.97 20.47 15.46
N LEU A 115 1.14 21.34 16.43
CA LEU A 115 1.78 22.63 16.23
C LEU A 115 3.26 22.50 16.51
N ILE A 116 4.08 22.84 15.52
CA ILE A 116 5.54 22.81 15.65
C ILE A 116 6.13 24.20 15.48
N LYS A 117 7.28 24.45 16.10
CA LYS A 117 8.11 25.63 15.87
C LYS A 117 9.57 25.27 15.72
N GLY A 118 10.31 26.05 14.96
CA GLY A 118 11.75 25.87 14.82
C GLY A 118 12.45 25.91 16.19
N LYS A 119 13.52 25.14 16.36
CA LYS A 119 14.28 25.06 17.62
C LYS A 119 14.73 26.43 18.15
N ASP A 120 15.11 27.33 17.23
CA ASP A 120 15.61 28.66 17.52
C ASP A 120 14.54 29.75 17.33
N SER A 121 13.27 29.37 17.25
CA SER A 121 12.15 30.31 17.09
C SER A 121 11.96 31.15 18.36
N THR A 122 11.84 32.46 18.17
CA THR A 122 11.57 33.43 19.24
C THR A 122 10.08 33.69 19.46
N THR A 123 9.20 32.95 18.77
CA THR A 123 7.75 33.10 18.94
C THR A 123 7.33 32.81 20.38
N THR A 124 6.36 33.61 20.86
CA THR A 124 5.72 33.42 22.16
C THR A 124 4.61 32.37 22.12
N VAL A 125 4.31 31.82 20.94
CA VAL A 125 3.29 30.77 20.77
C VAL A 125 3.76 29.48 21.43
N THR A 126 2.92 28.95 22.31
CA THR A 126 3.18 27.72 23.09
C THR A 126 2.14 26.62 22.83
N GLY A 127 1.02 26.94 22.16
CA GLY A 127 -0.07 26.01 21.87
C GLY A 127 -1.14 26.63 21.00
N PHE A 128 -2.19 25.89 20.74
CA PHE A 128 -3.32 26.35 19.92
C PHE A 128 -4.06 27.51 20.58
N ASP A 129 -4.10 27.60 21.92
CA ASP A 129 -4.81 28.64 22.65
C ASP A 129 -4.31 30.05 22.34
N ASN A 130 -3.01 30.17 22.03
CA ASN A 130 -2.40 31.45 21.72
C ASN A 130 -1.77 31.48 20.31
N ILE A 131 -2.27 30.68 19.39
CA ILE A 131 -1.76 30.60 18.00
C ILE A 131 -1.89 31.97 17.28
N LYS A 132 -2.87 32.78 17.67
CA LYS A 132 -3.11 34.13 17.10
C LYS A 132 -1.96 35.09 17.35
N ASP A 133 -1.09 34.83 18.33
CA ASP A 133 0.10 35.62 18.63
C ASP A 133 1.25 35.36 17.64
N ALA A 134 1.09 34.38 16.75
CA ALA A 134 2.07 34.12 15.71
C ALA A 134 1.98 35.20 14.62
N SER A 135 3.14 35.74 14.24
CA SER A 135 3.23 36.66 13.09
C SER A 135 3.05 35.96 11.75
N ILE A 136 3.44 34.67 11.65
CA ILE A 136 3.31 33.83 10.46
C ILE A 136 2.98 32.41 10.92
N ILE A 137 2.01 31.79 10.26
CA ILE A 137 1.66 30.38 10.41
C ILE A 137 1.78 29.75 9.04
N ALA A 138 2.54 28.65 8.95
CA ALA A 138 2.63 27.85 7.74
C ALA A 138 1.75 26.60 7.88
N ILE A 139 0.92 26.36 6.89
CA ILE A 139 0.09 25.16 6.77
C ILE A 139 0.27 24.57 5.37
N GLY A 140 -0.10 23.31 5.18
CA GLY A 140 -0.24 22.73 3.85
C GLY A 140 -1.34 23.44 3.06
N ASP A 141 -1.30 23.34 1.73
CA ASP A 141 -2.38 23.85 0.88
C ASP A 141 -3.70 23.12 1.23
N PRO A 142 -4.73 23.82 1.73
CA PRO A 142 -5.98 23.19 2.16
C PRO A 142 -6.75 22.47 1.02
N GLU A 143 -6.50 22.85 -0.23
CA GLU A 143 -7.21 22.27 -1.38
C GLU A 143 -6.72 20.87 -1.73
N VAL A 144 -5.43 20.55 -1.46
CA VAL A 144 -4.81 19.30 -1.90
C VAL A 144 -4.06 18.55 -0.80
N VAL A 145 -3.79 19.19 0.34
CA VAL A 145 -3.05 18.58 1.46
C VAL A 145 -3.97 18.37 2.65
N PRO A 146 -4.28 17.12 3.05
CA PRO A 146 -5.20 16.85 4.17
C PRO A 146 -4.84 17.57 5.48
N ALA A 147 -3.55 17.61 5.84
CA ALA A 147 -3.09 18.33 7.03
C ALA A 147 -3.39 19.85 6.95
N GLY A 148 -3.34 20.44 5.75
CA GLY A 148 -3.72 21.83 5.52
C GLY A 148 -5.22 22.05 5.65
N SER A 149 -6.03 21.15 5.10
CA SER A 149 -7.49 21.18 5.24
C SER A 149 -7.92 21.15 6.71
N TYR A 150 -7.43 20.19 7.48
CA TYR A 150 -7.72 20.10 8.91
C TYR A 150 -7.15 21.25 9.74
N ALA A 151 -6.05 21.85 9.33
CA ALA A 151 -5.48 23.01 10.04
C ALA A 151 -6.28 24.31 9.81
N LYS A 152 -7.12 24.36 8.78
CA LYS A 152 -7.98 25.49 8.46
C LYS A 152 -9.31 25.46 9.23
N GLU A 153 -9.78 24.28 9.65
CA GLU A 153 -10.97 24.10 10.50
C GLU A 153 -10.76 24.66 11.91
#